data_40197a0d17551cd3f951a139db1c49f1
#
_entry.id   40197a0d17551cd3f951a139db1c49f1
#
_cell.length_a   1.000
_cell.length_b   1.000
_cell.length_c   1.000
_cell.angle_alpha   90.00
_cell.angle_beta   90.00
_cell.angle_gamma   90.00
#
_symmetry.space_group_name_H-M   'P 1'
#
loop_
_entity.id
_entity.type
_entity.pdbx_description
1 polymer ?
#
loop_
_entity_poly.entity_id
_entity_poly.type
_entity_poly.pdbx_seq_one_letter_code
_entity_poly.pdbx_strand_id
1 'polypeptide(L)'
;MNVLYCGDDNVERGLLISILSLTNNVKETLHIYVLTAGISENGKHSNRIHQQLINLLDSLVKQNDSQSFVKKIDVGTLVARDFPKVNINTIFTPASMLRLYADEVAELPDKLIYLDTDIICRRDFSNFYYQNIDDLELVGVLDYYGKWFFHH
;
A
#
# COMPACT_ATOMS: atom_id res chain seq x y z
N MET A 1 -0.16 11.87 -8.41
CA MET A 1 -1.10 11.02 -7.65
C MET A 1 -0.35 10.28 -6.55
N ASN A 2 -0.84 10.30 -5.30
CA ASN A 2 -0.20 9.64 -4.17
C ASN A 2 -0.79 8.24 -3.98
N VAL A 3 0.07 7.21 -3.97
CA VAL A 3 -0.32 5.80 -3.87
C VAL A 3 0.35 5.18 -2.66
N LEU A 4 -0.40 4.46 -1.83
CA LEU A 4 0.08 3.74 -0.69
C LEU A 4 -0.01 2.23 -0.91
N TYR A 5 1.07 1.53 -0.65
CA TYR A 5 1.14 0.08 -0.51
C TYR A 5 1.61 -0.29 0.90
N CYS A 6 1.19 -1.45 1.37
CA CYS A 6 1.67 -2.03 2.62
C CYS A 6 2.11 -3.47 2.37
N GLY A 7 3.22 -3.88 2.99
CA GLY A 7 3.68 -5.25 2.81
C GLY A 7 5.01 -5.58 3.49
N ASP A 8 5.37 -6.84 3.37
CA ASP A 8 6.63 -7.43 3.79
C ASP A 8 7.36 -8.06 2.57
N ASP A 9 8.46 -8.76 2.80
CA ASP A 9 9.25 -9.42 1.76
C ASP A 9 8.47 -10.47 0.94
N ASN A 10 7.37 -11.02 1.47
CA ASN A 10 6.56 -12.02 0.79
C ASN A 10 5.75 -11.43 -0.39
N VAL A 11 5.43 -10.13 -0.36
CA VAL A 11 4.60 -9.49 -1.40
C VAL A 11 5.42 -8.78 -2.49
N GLU A 12 6.73 -8.86 -2.47
CA GLU A 12 7.63 -8.13 -3.37
C GLU A 12 7.34 -8.36 -4.86
N ARG A 13 6.99 -9.60 -5.24
CA ARG A 13 6.64 -9.91 -6.64
C ARG A 13 5.33 -9.24 -7.07
N GLY A 14 4.32 -9.25 -6.20
CA GLY A 14 3.05 -8.58 -6.44
C GLY A 14 3.26 -7.07 -6.55
N LEU A 15 3.99 -6.49 -5.60
CA LEU A 15 4.33 -5.07 -5.58
C LEU A 15 5.02 -4.62 -6.89
N LEU A 16 6.01 -5.40 -7.38
CA LEU A 16 6.67 -5.12 -8.65
C LEU A 16 5.68 -5.09 -9.80
N ILE A 17 4.83 -6.12 -9.93
CA ILE A 17 3.86 -6.22 -11.02
C ILE A 17 2.82 -5.09 -10.94
N SER A 18 2.33 -4.80 -9.74
CA SER A 18 1.35 -3.75 -9.50
C SER A 18 1.90 -2.37 -9.89
N ILE A 19 3.10 -2.01 -9.41
CA ILE A 19 3.72 -0.72 -9.73
C ILE A 19 4.04 -0.60 -11.22
N LEU A 20 4.56 -1.64 -11.86
CA LEU A 20 4.77 -1.63 -13.32
C LEU A 20 3.47 -1.42 -14.09
N SER A 21 2.38 -2.04 -13.63
CA SER A 21 1.07 -1.85 -14.26
C SER A 21 0.53 -0.43 -14.11
N LEU A 22 0.78 0.23 -12.96
CA LEU A 22 0.47 1.64 -12.76
C LEU A 22 1.30 2.51 -13.72
N THR A 23 2.60 2.35 -13.73
CA THR A 23 3.55 3.12 -14.54
C THR A 23 3.22 3.07 -16.03
N ASN A 24 2.68 1.94 -16.51
CA ASN A 24 2.30 1.76 -17.90
C ASN A 24 0.93 2.34 -18.26
N ASN A 25 0.01 2.47 -17.32
CA ASN A 25 -1.38 2.81 -17.61
C ASN A 25 -1.84 4.15 -17.04
N VAL A 26 -1.15 4.70 -16.05
CA VAL A 26 -1.45 5.99 -15.43
C VAL A 26 -0.50 7.04 -15.99
N LYS A 27 -1.03 8.18 -16.42
CA LYS A 27 -0.25 9.29 -17.01
C LYS A 27 0.17 10.36 -16.00
N GLU A 28 -0.33 10.26 -14.78
CA GLU A 28 -0.03 11.19 -13.70
C GLU A 28 1.35 10.94 -13.10
N THR A 29 1.96 11.98 -12.56
CA THR A 29 3.12 11.82 -11.66
C THR A 29 2.74 10.93 -10.49
N LEU A 30 3.51 9.86 -10.25
CA LEU A 30 3.26 8.85 -9.22
C LEU A 30 4.20 9.05 -8.03
N HIS A 31 3.63 9.40 -6.89
CA HIS A 31 4.32 9.41 -5.60
C HIS A 31 3.91 8.16 -4.84
N ILE A 32 4.75 7.13 -4.87
CA ILE A 32 4.43 5.82 -4.32
C ILE A 32 5.13 5.65 -2.97
N TYR A 33 4.32 5.39 -1.95
CA TYR A 33 4.77 5.11 -0.58
C TYR A 33 4.55 3.65 -0.27
N VAL A 34 5.54 3.01 0.35
CA VAL A 34 5.49 1.59 0.71
C VAL A 34 5.76 1.45 2.20
N LEU A 35 4.71 1.22 3.00
CA LEU A 35 4.86 0.92 4.42
C LEU A 35 5.32 -0.53 4.59
N THR A 36 6.32 -0.72 5.41
CA THR A 36 6.87 -2.05 5.72
C THR A 36 7.35 -2.13 7.16
N ALA A 37 7.33 -3.32 7.72
CA ALA A 37 7.91 -3.62 9.03
C ALA A 37 8.43 -5.06 9.07
N GLY A 38 9.46 -5.32 9.84
CA GLY A 38 9.78 -6.68 10.26
C GLY A 38 8.86 -7.06 11.41
N ILE A 39 8.11 -8.15 11.25
CA ILE A 39 7.15 -8.63 12.25
C ILE A 39 7.52 -10.04 12.65
N SER A 40 7.59 -10.27 13.96
CA SER A 40 7.87 -11.58 14.55
C SER A 40 6.83 -11.86 15.63
N GLU A 41 5.81 -12.63 15.26
CA GLU A 41 4.71 -12.97 16.17
C GLU A 41 4.28 -14.42 15.97
N ASN A 42 4.02 -15.13 17.07
CA ASN A 42 3.52 -16.51 17.09
C ASN A 42 4.31 -17.49 16.19
N GLY A 43 5.66 -17.34 16.14
CA GLY A 43 6.52 -18.18 15.31
C GLY A 43 6.46 -17.87 13.81
N LYS A 44 5.71 -16.88 13.39
CA LYS A 44 5.73 -16.34 12.03
C LYS A 44 6.70 -15.15 11.99
N HIS A 45 7.56 -15.17 11.00
CA HIS A 45 8.54 -14.10 10.77
C HIS A 45 8.33 -13.55 9.36
N SER A 46 8.27 -12.24 9.24
CA SER A 46 8.35 -11.54 7.98
C SER A 46 9.41 -10.44 8.06
N ASN A 47 10.10 -10.21 6.97
CA ASN A 47 11.10 -9.17 6.88
C ASN A 47 10.52 -7.94 6.19
N ARG A 48 11.22 -6.84 6.35
CA ARG A 48 10.93 -5.62 5.57
C ARG A 48 11.17 -5.89 4.08
N ILE A 49 10.42 -5.21 3.24
CA ILE A 49 10.69 -5.14 1.80
C ILE A 49 12.15 -4.71 1.58
N HIS A 50 12.86 -5.41 0.70
CA HIS A 50 14.27 -5.17 0.44
C HIS A 50 14.50 -3.83 -0.25
N GLN A 51 15.54 -3.11 0.19
CA GLN A 51 15.87 -1.79 -0.37
C GLN A 51 16.25 -1.86 -1.86
N GLN A 52 16.82 -2.98 -2.29
CA GLN A 52 17.16 -3.21 -3.70
C GLN A 52 15.93 -3.16 -4.60
N LEU A 53 14.81 -3.75 -4.17
CA LEU A 53 13.55 -3.68 -4.93
C LEU A 53 13.03 -2.24 -4.99
N ILE A 54 13.04 -1.52 -3.88
CA ILE A 54 12.59 -0.12 -3.84
C ILE A 54 13.42 0.74 -4.79
N ASN A 55 14.74 0.59 -4.78
CA ASN A 55 15.63 1.33 -5.68
C ASN A 55 15.37 1.00 -7.16
N LEU A 56 15.09 -0.28 -7.46
CA LEU A 56 14.70 -0.70 -8.82
C LEU A 56 13.38 -0.05 -9.24
N LEU A 57 12.36 -0.12 -8.38
CA LEU A 57 11.04 0.46 -8.65
C LEU A 57 11.11 1.98 -8.82
N ASP A 58 11.86 2.67 -7.96
CA ASP A 58 12.09 4.11 -8.04
C ASP A 58 12.74 4.49 -9.39
N SER A 59 13.73 3.71 -9.81
CA SER A 59 14.36 3.92 -11.12
C SER A 59 13.39 3.69 -12.29
N LEU A 60 12.53 2.69 -12.21
CA LEU A 60 11.57 2.36 -13.26
C LEU A 60 10.47 3.44 -13.40
N VAL A 61 9.90 3.93 -12.28
CA VAL A 61 8.88 4.98 -12.37
C VAL A 61 9.47 6.29 -12.88
N LYS A 62 10.71 6.61 -12.52
CA LYS A 62 11.44 7.81 -13.00
C LYS A 62 11.77 7.77 -14.48
N GLN A 63 11.86 6.61 -15.11
CA GLN A 63 12.06 6.50 -16.56
C GLN A 63 10.86 7.03 -17.34
N ASN A 64 9.64 6.87 -16.81
CA ASN A 64 8.43 7.39 -17.44
C ASN A 64 8.19 8.86 -17.10
N ASP A 65 8.42 9.24 -15.84
CA ASP A 65 8.29 10.61 -15.36
C ASP A 65 9.30 10.85 -14.24
N SER A 66 10.23 11.78 -14.49
CA SER A 66 11.33 12.09 -13.59
C SER A 66 10.90 12.65 -12.22
N GLN A 67 9.66 13.11 -12.11
CA GLN A 67 9.06 13.61 -10.87
C GLN A 67 8.43 12.48 -10.03
N SER A 68 8.19 11.33 -10.63
CA SER A 68 7.68 10.14 -9.95
C SER A 68 8.74 9.54 -9.03
N PHE A 69 8.30 8.92 -7.93
CA PHE A 69 9.21 8.23 -7.02
C PHE A 69 8.54 7.05 -6.31
N VAL A 70 9.38 6.15 -5.78
CA VAL A 70 8.97 5.10 -4.83
C VAL A 70 9.76 5.26 -3.54
N LYS A 71 9.06 5.46 -2.43
CA LYS A 71 9.65 5.66 -1.10
C LYS A 71 9.21 4.55 -0.15
N LYS A 72 10.19 3.89 0.50
CA LYS A 72 9.95 2.96 1.60
C LYS A 72 9.87 3.72 2.92
N ILE A 73 8.89 3.37 3.75
CA ILE A 73 8.73 3.87 5.10
C ILE A 73 8.65 2.68 6.06
N ASP A 74 9.59 2.60 6.98
CA ASP A 74 9.63 1.57 8.02
C ASP A 74 8.78 2.00 9.21
N VAL A 75 7.70 1.30 9.45
CA VAL A 75 6.79 1.53 10.57
C VAL A 75 7.00 0.55 11.73
N GLY A 76 8.16 -0.11 11.79
CA GLY A 76 8.47 -1.09 12.81
C GLY A 76 8.38 -0.57 14.24
N THR A 77 8.66 0.72 14.48
CA THR A 77 8.51 1.36 15.80
C THR A 77 7.03 1.50 16.20
N LEU A 78 6.16 1.84 15.27
CA LEU A 78 4.71 1.91 15.51
C LEU A 78 4.14 0.53 15.78
N VAL A 79 4.51 -0.45 14.96
CA VAL A 79 4.15 -1.87 15.15
C VAL A 79 4.59 -2.39 16.52
N ALA A 80 5.82 -2.10 16.94
CA ALA A 80 6.33 -2.54 18.25
C ALA A 80 5.58 -1.91 19.43
N ARG A 81 5.06 -0.69 19.25
CA ARG A 81 4.30 0.03 20.27
C ARG A 81 2.90 -0.54 20.48
N ASP A 82 2.18 -0.79 19.39
CA ASP A 82 0.72 -1.02 19.45
C ASP A 82 0.21 -1.94 18.34
N PHE A 83 0.72 -3.17 18.28
CA PHE A 83 0.29 -4.11 17.25
C PHE A 83 -1.06 -4.76 17.62
N PRO A 84 -2.06 -4.80 16.71
CA PRO A 84 -3.38 -5.37 16.97
C PRO A 84 -3.33 -6.91 17.05
N LYS A 85 -2.96 -7.44 18.20
CA LYS A 85 -2.70 -8.88 18.44
C LYS A 85 -3.92 -9.78 18.23
N VAL A 86 -5.12 -9.25 18.41
CA VAL A 86 -6.37 -10.02 18.35
C VAL A 86 -6.61 -10.63 16.96
N ASN A 87 -6.13 -9.98 15.89
CA ASN A 87 -6.39 -10.37 14.51
C ASN A 87 -5.28 -11.22 13.87
N ILE A 88 -4.20 -11.53 14.60
CA ILE A 88 -3.02 -12.24 14.05
C ILE A 88 -3.37 -13.67 13.56
N ASN A 89 -4.40 -14.27 14.13
CA ASN A 89 -4.84 -15.65 13.81
C ASN A 89 -5.97 -15.71 12.78
N THR A 90 -6.30 -14.57 12.14
CA THR A 90 -7.33 -14.48 11.12
C THR A 90 -6.74 -14.66 9.71
N ILE A 91 -7.56 -14.50 8.70
CA ILE A 91 -7.15 -14.47 7.28
C ILE A 91 -6.25 -13.27 6.95
N PHE A 92 -6.21 -12.25 7.81
CA PHE A 92 -5.36 -11.07 7.61
C PHE A 92 -3.91 -11.39 7.96
N THR A 93 -3.02 -11.05 7.05
CA THR A 93 -1.58 -11.13 7.33
C THR A 93 -1.15 -9.97 8.22
N PRO A 94 -0.14 -10.15 9.09
CA PRO A 94 0.40 -9.02 9.87
C PRO A 94 0.79 -7.82 9.02
N ALA A 95 1.34 -8.05 7.83
CA ALA A 95 1.75 -7.00 6.90
C ALA A 95 0.57 -6.21 6.32
N SER A 96 -0.62 -6.84 6.17
CA SER A 96 -1.81 -6.12 5.73
C SER A 96 -2.36 -5.14 6.77
N MET A 97 -2.02 -5.33 8.05
CA MET A 97 -2.43 -4.43 9.14
C MET A 97 -1.61 -3.14 9.19
N LEU A 98 -0.50 -3.04 8.44
CA LEU A 98 0.33 -1.83 8.41
C LEU A 98 -0.42 -0.60 7.90
N ARG A 99 -1.48 -0.80 7.10
CA ARG A 99 -2.35 0.30 6.64
C ARG A 99 -3.02 1.07 7.77
N LEU A 100 -3.20 0.44 8.94
CA LEU A 100 -3.83 1.06 10.11
C LEU A 100 -2.96 2.13 10.78
N TYR A 101 -1.68 2.21 10.43
CA TYR A 101 -0.76 3.23 10.91
C TYR A 101 -0.59 4.40 9.95
N ALA A 102 -1.33 4.43 8.84
CA ALA A 102 -1.13 5.45 7.80
C ALA A 102 -1.36 6.88 8.34
N ASP A 103 -2.31 7.07 9.22
CA ASP A 103 -2.62 8.35 9.87
C ASP A 103 -1.54 8.83 10.85
N GLU A 104 -0.72 7.92 11.37
CA GLU A 104 0.38 8.24 12.27
C GLU A 104 1.71 8.52 11.55
N VAL A 105 1.78 8.30 10.24
CA VAL A 105 3.00 8.50 9.43
C VAL A 105 3.02 9.91 8.86
N ALA A 106 3.71 10.81 9.54
CA ALA A 106 3.82 12.24 9.15
C ALA A 106 4.37 12.48 7.73
N GLU A 107 4.99 11.48 7.11
CA GLU A 107 5.55 11.56 5.76
C GLU A 107 4.53 11.28 4.66
N LEU A 108 3.34 10.78 5.01
CA LEU A 108 2.26 10.53 4.08
C LEU A 108 1.45 11.81 3.84
N PRO A 109 1.00 12.06 2.61
CA PRO A 109 0.12 13.18 2.29
C PRO A 109 -1.31 12.92 2.79
N ASP A 110 -2.07 13.99 3.02
CA ASP A 110 -3.47 13.93 3.50
C ASP A 110 -4.39 13.15 2.56
N LYS A 111 -4.14 13.21 1.26
CA LYS A 111 -4.88 12.45 0.24
C LYS A 111 -4.01 11.43 -0.43
N LEU A 112 -4.40 10.18 -0.33
CA LEU A 112 -3.75 9.06 -1.00
C LEU A 112 -4.77 8.01 -1.43
N ILE A 113 -4.37 7.15 -2.37
CA ILE A 113 -5.11 5.92 -2.70
C ILE A 113 -4.33 4.73 -2.16
N TYR A 114 -5.00 3.89 -1.39
CA TYR A 114 -4.45 2.61 -0.95
C TYR A 114 -4.73 1.51 -1.99
N LEU A 115 -3.71 0.77 -2.35
CA LEU A 115 -3.81 -0.39 -3.23
C LEU A 115 -3.19 -1.62 -2.56
N ASP A 116 -3.84 -2.77 -2.69
CA ASP A 116 -3.23 -4.05 -2.33
C ASP A 116 -2.17 -4.44 -3.38
N THR A 117 -1.16 -5.20 -2.98
CA THR A 117 -0.01 -5.55 -3.83
C THR A 117 -0.34 -6.56 -4.94
N ASP A 118 -1.53 -7.16 -4.92
CA ASP A 118 -2.04 -8.10 -5.91
C ASP A 118 -3.00 -7.45 -6.94
N ILE A 119 -3.09 -6.12 -6.94
CA ILE A 119 -3.88 -5.35 -7.91
C ILE A 119 -3.08 -5.08 -9.18
N ILE A 120 -3.73 -5.21 -10.32
CA ILE A 120 -3.17 -4.84 -11.63
C ILE A 120 -4.00 -3.70 -12.24
N CYS A 121 -3.34 -2.58 -12.47
CA CYS A 121 -3.91 -1.45 -13.20
C CYS A 121 -4.04 -1.79 -14.69
N ARG A 122 -5.25 -1.77 -15.23
CA ARG A 122 -5.52 -2.08 -16.65
C ARG A 122 -5.80 -0.85 -17.52
N ARG A 123 -6.03 0.28 -16.90
CA ARG A 123 -6.31 1.58 -17.54
C ARG A 123 -6.15 2.70 -16.53
N ASP A 124 -6.03 3.92 -17.03
CA ASP A 124 -6.00 5.12 -16.19
C ASP A 124 -7.27 5.22 -15.32
N PHE A 125 -7.06 5.52 -14.04
CA PHE A 125 -8.11 5.73 -13.04
C PHE A 125 -7.95 7.06 -12.30
N SER A 126 -7.22 8.00 -12.84
CA SER A 126 -6.95 9.31 -12.24
C SER A 126 -8.23 10.05 -11.85
N ASN A 127 -9.30 9.89 -12.64
CA ASN A 127 -10.61 10.47 -12.33
C ASN A 127 -11.18 9.97 -10.99
N PHE A 128 -10.89 8.72 -10.60
CA PHE A 128 -11.28 8.22 -9.28
C PHE A 128 -10.47 8.88 -8.16
N TYR A 129 -9.16 9.04 -8.35
CA TYR A 129 -8.30 9.70 -7.37
C TYR A 129 -8.68 11.18 -7.16
N TYR A 130 -9.06 11.89 -8.23
CA TYR A 130 -9.39 13.33 -8.17
C TYR A 130 -10.83 13.65 -7.80
N GLN A 131 -11.63 12.65 -7.42
CA GLN A 131 -12.95 12.92 -6.86
C GLN A 131 -12.85 13.80 -5.60
N ASN A 132 -13.82 14.70 -5.43
CA ASN A 132 -13.92 15.46 -4.20
C ASN A 132 -14.36 14.55 -3.06
N ILE A 133 -13.55 14.51 -1.99
CA ILE A 133 -13.78 13.75 -0.77
C ILE A 133 -13.69 14.63 0.48
N ASP A 134 -13.83 15.96 0.34
CA ASP A 134 -13.58 16.93 1.43
C ASP A 134 -14.40 16.64 2.70
N ASP A 135 -15.60 16.08 2.54
CA ASP A 135 -16.49 15.71 3.67
C ASP A 135 -16.41 14.22 4.03
N LEU A 136 -15.46 13.46 3.47
CA LEU A 136 -15.35 12.01 3.62
C LEU A 136 -13.94 11.62 4.07
N GLU A 137 -13.86 10.79 5.09
CA GLU A 137 -12.58 10.23 5.55
C GLU A 137 -12.10 9.09 4.64
N LEU A 138 -13.03 8.35 4.03
CA LEU A 138 -12.74 7.19 3.19
C LEU A 138 -13.75 7.03 2.05
N VAL A 139 -13.23 6.72 0.86
CA VAL A 139 -14.03 6.27 -0.28
C VAL A 139 -13.48 4.92 -0.74
N GLY A 140 -14.31 3.92 -0.78
CA GLY A 140 -13.94 2.56 -1.18
C GLY A 140 -14.73 2.04 -2.36
N VAL A 141 -14.17 1.04 -3.04
CA VAL A 141 -14.88 0.25 -4.03
C VAL A 141 -15.68 -0.84 -3.31
N LEU A 142 -16.94 -1.01 -3.69
CA LEU A 142 -17.81 -2.02 -3.10
C LEU A 142 -17.25 -3.43 -3.36
N ASP A 143 -16.93 -4.17 -2.30
CA ASP A 143 -16.53 -5.56 -2.41
C ASP A 143 -17.73 -6.43 -2.81
N TYR A 144 -17.56 -7.22 -3.89
CA TYR A 144 -18.60 -8.11 -4.37
C TYR A 144 -18.95 -9.20 -3.36
N TYR A 145 -17.96 -9.70 -2.61
CA TYR A 145 -18.16 -10.72 -1.57
C TYR A 145 -18.58 -10.13 -0.23
N GLY A 146 -18.23 -8.89 0.08
CA GLY A 146 -18.61 -8.21 1.33
C GLY A 146 -20.11 -8.05 1.53
N LYS A 147 -20.91 -8.09 0.44
CA LYS A 147 -22.38 -8.06 0.51
C LYS A 147 -22.98 -9.17 1.37
N TRP A 148 -22.31 -10.32 1.47
CA TRP A 148 -22.80 -11.49 2.24
C TRP A 148 -22.63 -11.34 3.75
N PHE A 149 -21.73 -10.46 4.20
CA PHE A 149 -21.48 -10.24 5.64
C PHE A 149 -22.41 -9.21 6.29
N PHE A 150 -23.10 -8.40 5.50
CA PHE A 150 -23.99 -7.34 6.01
C PHE A 150 -25.48 -7.70 6.02
N HIS A 151 -25.85 -8.93 5.70
CA HIS A 151 -27.24 -9.41 5.63
C HIS A 151 -27.61 -10.43 6.72
N HIS A 152 -26.83 -10.48 7.82
CA HIS A 152 -27.21 -11.32 8.98
C HIS A 152 -27.19 -10.51 10.26
#